data_87ff2fbe8d69d8d2240a7eaa2db479d6
#
_entry.id   87ff2fbe8d69d8d2240a7eaa2db479d6
#
_cell.length_a   1.000
_cell.length_b   1.000
_cell.length_c   1.000
_cell.angle_alpha   90.00
_cell.angle_beta   90.00
_cell.angle_gamma   90.00
#
_symmetry.space_group_name_H-M   'P 1'
#
loop_
_entity.id
_entity.type
_entity.pdbx_description
1 polymer ?
#
loop_
_entity_poly.entity_id
_entity_poly.type
_entity_poly.pdbx_seq_one_letter_code
_entity_poly.pdbx_strand_id
1 'polypeptide(L)'
;EVETMAHYRGAKHFLPDVTTILDIGGQDMKCCRIKDGAVDDILLNEACSSGCGSFLDTFARSLGMDIGHFAKIALSAKHPVDLGSRCTVFMNSRVREAQKNGVSVADISAGLSYSVIKNALYKVIRLKKASDLGERVVVQGGTFYNDAVLRALELLLGREVIRPDVAGLMGAY
;
A
#
# COMPACT_ATOMS: atom_id res chain seq x y z
N GLU A 1 -6.24 -6.09 -24.78
CA GLU A 1 -7.06 -6.32 -23.59
C GLU A 1 -7.04 -5.08 -22.69
N VAL A 2 -8.16 -4.78 -22.04
CA VAL A 2 -8.19 -3.64 -21.10
C VAL A 2 -7.38 -4.04 -19.84
N GLU A 3 -6.44 -3.20 -19.43
CA GLU A 3 -5.52 -3.44 -18.31
C GLU A 3 -6.23 -3.97 -17.05
N THR A 4 -7.35 -3.36 -16.67
CA THR A 4 -8.14 -3.78 -15.50
C THR A 4 -8.62 -5.24 -15.59
N MET A 5 -8.98 -5.69 -16.80
CA MET A 5 -9.42 -7.08 -16.99
C MET A 5 -8.26 -8.05 -16.91
N ALA A 6 -7.06 -7.67 -17.37
CA ALA A 6 -5.86 -8.48 -17.20
C ALA A 6 -5.53 -8.63 -15.70
N HIS A 7 -5.52 -7.54 -14.94
CA HIS A 7 -5.34 -7.55 -13.49
C HIS A 7 -6.37 -8.43 -12.77
N TYR A 8 -7.64 -8.34 -13.16
CA TYR A 8 -8.69 -9.18 -12.58
C TYR A 8 -8.48 -10.67 -12.87
N ARG A 9 -8.15 -11.03 -14.11
CA ARG A 9 -7.87 -12.42 -14.47
C ARG A 9 -6.70 -12.99 -13.70
N GLY A 10 -5.60 -12.23 -13.60
CA GLY A 10 -4.45 -12.58 -12.77
C GLY A 10 -4.85 -12.82 -11.32
N ALA A 11 -5.55 -11.88 -10.70
CA ALA A 11 -6.00 -12.01 -9.31
C ALA A 11 -6.91 -13.23 -9.09
N LYS A 12 -7.84 -13.47 -10.01
CA LYS A 12 -8.76 -14.62 -9.96
C LYS A 12 -8.03 -15.97 -10.06
N HIS A 13 -6.88 -16.02 -10.74
CA HIS A 13 -6.06 -17.23 -10.79
C HIS A 13 -5.54 -17.61 -9.39
N PHE A 14 -5.10 -16.65 -8.61
CA PHE A 14 -4.58 -16.89 -7.25
C PHE A 14 -5.68 -16.98 -6.20
N LEU A 15 -6.80 -16.30 -6.41
CA LEU A 15 -7.94 -16.30 -5.51
C LEU A 15 -9.25 -16.31 -6.33
N PRO A 16 -9.81 -17.49 -6.63
CA PRO A 16 -10.99 -17.62 -7.53
C PRO A 16 -12.23 -16.84 -7.09
N ASP A 17 -12.40 -16.65 -5.79
CA ASP A 17 -13.50 -15.92 -5.15
C ASP A 17 -13.08 -14.53 -4.66
N VAL A 18 -12.10 -13.90 -5.33
CA VAL A 18 -11.64 -12.54 -5.01
C VAL A 18 -12.80 -11.56 -5.04
N THR A 19 -12.91 -10.73 -4.00
CA THR A 19 -13.93 -9.67 -3.91
C THR A 19 -13.30 -8.27 -4.08
N THR A 20 -12.02 -8.14 -3.79
CA THR A 20 -11.32 -6.86 -3.89
C THR A 20 -9.89 -7.05 -4.36
N ILE A 21 -9.48 -6.24 -5.31
CA ILE A 21 -8.10 -6.15 -5.77
C ILE A 21 -7.59 -4.77 -5.42
N LEU A 22 -6.51 -4.71 -4.63
CA LEU A 22 -5.80 -3.48 -4.31
C LEU A 22 -4.45 -3.49 -5.01
N ASP A 23 -4.32 -2.66 -6.04
CA ASP A 23 -3.09 -2.47 -6.79
C ASP A 23 -2.43 -1.16 -6.38
N ILE A 24 -1.18 -1.23 -5.90
CA ILE A 24 -0.38 -0.05 -5.60
C ILE A 24 0.93 -0.13 -6.39
N GLY A 25 0.98 0.66 -7.45
CA GLY A 25 2.15 0.84 -8.29
C GLY A 25 3.16 1.85 -7.72
N GLY A 26 4.13 2.22 -8.56
CA GLY A 26 5.11 3.26 -8.22
C GLY A 26 4.51 4.66 -8.12
N GLN A 27 3.53 4.98 -8.99
CA GLN A 27 2.95 6.32 -9.12
C GLN A 27 1.43 6.35 -9.11
N ASP A 28 0.79 5.22 -9.31
CA ASP A 28 -0.65 5.07 -9.37
C ASP A 28 -1.16 4.05 -8.36
N MET A 29 -2.45 4.05 -8.16
CA MET A 29 -3.14 3.10 -7.33
C MET A 29 -4.52 2.82 -7.91
N LYS A 30 -4.91 1.55 -7.89
CA LYS A 30 -6.23 1.07 -8.33
C LYS A 30 -6.84 0.19 -7.25
N CYS A 31 -8.14 0.34 -7.04
CA CYS A 31 -8.91 -0.60 -6.24
C CYS A 31 -10.09 -1.07 -7.08
N CYS A 32 -10.13 -2.36 -7.37
CA CYS A 32 -11.23 -2.97 -8.11
C CYS A 32 -12.11 -3.77 -7.14
N ARG A 33 -13.40 -3.54 -7.15
CA ARG A 33 -14.40 -4.34 -6.44
C ARG A 33 -15.01 -5.33 -7.39
N ILE A 34 -15.10 -6.57 -6.94
CA ILE A 34 -15.64 -7.68 -7.72
C ILE A 34 -16.95 -8.11 -7.09
N LYS A 35 -17.99 -8.20 -7.90
CA LYS A 35 -19.30 -8.68 -7.51
C LYS A 35 -19.84 -9.64 -8.57
N ASP A 36 -20.37 -10.75 -8.14
CA ASP A 36 -20.95 -11.78 -9.02
C ASP A 36 -19.99 -12.23 -10.16
N GLY A 37 -18.68 -12.26 -9.88
CA GLY A 37 -17.66 -12.68 -10.83
C GLY A 37 -17.33 -11.64 -11.92
N ALA A 38 -17.73 -10.40 -11.75
CA ALA A 38 -17.45 -9.27 -12.65
C ALA A 38 -16.88 -8.09 -11.88
N VAL A 39 -16.13 -7.23 -12.57
CA VAL A 39 -15.65 -5.94 -12.01
C VAL A 39 -16.85 -5.01 -11.90
N ASP A 40 -17.25 -4.67 -10.67
CA ASP A 40 -18.40 -3.83 -10.33
C ASP A 40 -18.01 -2.35 -10.20
N ASP A 41 -16.86 -2.06 -9.58
CA ASP A 41 -16.40 -0.69 -9.32
C ASP A 41 -14.87 -0.59 -9.42
N ILE A 42 -14.38 0.54 -9.90
CA ILE A 42 -12.95 0.84 -10.04
C ILE A 42 -12.68 2.22 -9.49
N LEU A 43 -11.84 2.29 -8.48
CA LEU A 43 -11.34 3.53 -7.89
C LEU A 43 -9.87 3.71 -8.30
N LEU A 44 -9.56 4.85 -8.87
CA LEU A 44 -8.23 5.19 -9.37
C LEU A 44 -7.66 6.40 -8.64
N ASN A 45 -6.35 6.39 -8.43
CA ASN A 45 -5.59 7.57 -8.05
C ASN A 45 -4.31 7.65 -8.88
N GLU A 46 -4.35 8.48 -9.89
CA GLU A 46 -3.22 8.78 -10.77
C GLU A 46 -2.58 10.15 -10.46
N ALA A 47 -3.25 10.95 -9.64
CA ALA A 47 -2.88 12.35 -9.42
C ALA A 47 -1.94 12.58 -8.23
N CYS A 48 -1.81 11.60 -7.32
CA CYS A 48 -1.06 11.80 -6.08
C CYS A 48 -0.22 10.59 -5.71
N SER A 49 1.09 10.75 -5.78
CA SER A 49 2.07 9.71 -5.42
C SER A 49 2.14 9.40 -3.92
N SER A 50 1.50 10.18 -3.04
CA SER A 50 1.60 9.98 -1.58
C SER A 50 0.97 8.69 -1.05
N GLY A 51 0.28 7.93 -1.90
CA GLY A 51 -0.23 6.60 -1.63
C GLY A 51 0.49 5.49 -2.40
N CYS A 52 1.62 5.77 -3.05
CA CYS A 52 2.29 4.89 -4.00
C CYS A 52 3.76 4.65 -3.64
N GLY A 53 4.42 3.72 -4.36
CA GLY A 53 5.78 3.28 -4.06
C GLY A 53 6.84 4.38 -4.17
N SER A 54 6.71 5.32 -5.12
CA SER A 54 7.65 6.43 -5.28
C SER A 54 7.73 7.35 -4.06
N PHE A 55 6.65 7.46 -3.31
CA PHE A 55 6.64 8.17 -2.03
C PHE A 55 7.61 7.52 -1.03
N LEU A 56 7.53 6.19 -0.87
CA LEU A 56 8.42 5.45 0.03
C LEU A 56 9.87 5.48 -0.44
N ASP A 57 10.12 5.33 -1.74
CA ASP A 57 11.48 5.42 -2.31
C ASP A 57 12.11 6.79 -2.05
N THR A 58 11.34 7.88 -2.21
CA THR A 58 11.79 9.23 -1.89
C THR A 58 12.22 9.37 -0.44
N PHE A 59 11.42 8.87 0.50
CA PHE A 59 11.75 8.92 1.92
C PHE A 59 12.90 7.98 2.29
N ALA A 60 12.95 6.76 1.74
CA ALA A 60 14.08 5.85 1.96
C ALA A 60 15.39 6.52 1.57
N ARG A 61 15.47 7.12 0.38
CA ARG A 61 16.65 7.88 -0.06
C ARG A 61 16.97 9.06 0.83
N SER A 62 15.98 9.80 1.32
CA SER A 62 16.18 10.92 2.25
C SER A 62 16.73 10.48 3.60
N LEU A 63 16.49 9.23 3.99
CA LEU A 63 17.03 8.58 5.18
C LEU A 63 18.36 7.85 4.91
N GLY A 64 18.91 7.95 3.70
CA GLY A 64 20.20 7.38 3.31
C GLY A 64 20.19 5.89 3.05
N MET A 65 19.04 5.30 2.67
CA MET A 65 18.90 3.87 2.43
C MET A 65 18.16 3.54 1.13
N ASP A 66 18.36 2.34 0.62
CA ASP A 66 17.53 1.77 -0.45
C ASP A 66 16.20 1.26 0.11
N ILE A 67 15.23 1.03 -0.80
CA ILE A 67 13.87 0.63 -0.41
C ILE A 67 13.82 -0.75 0.26
N GLY A 68 14.72 -1.66 -0.09
CA GLY A 68 14.79 -2.99 0.53
C GLY A 68 15.27 -2.93 1.98
N HIS A 69 16.29 -2.11 2.25
CA HIS A 69 16.76 -1.86 3.61
C HIS A 69 15.69 -1.12 4.43
N PHE A 70 15.04 -0.12 3.82
CA PHE A 70 13.91 0.60 4.42
C PHE A 70 12.82 -0.38 4.89
N ALA A 71 12.41 -1.32 4.03
CA ALA A 71 11.39 -2.32 4.38
C ALA A 71 11.81 -3.19 5.57
N LYS A 72 13.05 -3.68 5.57
CA LYS A 72 13.59 -4.51 6.66
C LYS A 72 13.64 -3.75 7.99
N ILE A 73 14.11 -2.50 7.98
CA ILE A 73 14.16 -1.67 9.18
C ILE A 73 12.74 -1.39 9.69
N ALA A 74 11.80 -1.05 8.81
CA ALA A 74 10.42 -0.80 9.20
C ALA A 74 9.76 -1.99 9.91
N LEU A 75 10.08 -3.24 9.50
CA LEU A 75 9.59 -4.44 10.18
C LEU A 75 10.15 -4.63 11.59
N SER A 76 11.28 -4.01 11.91
CA SER A 76 11.89 -4.05 13.25
C SER A 76 11.35 -2.98 14.20
N ALA A 77 10.44 -2.12 13.74
CA ALA A 77 9.86 -1.04 14.53
C ALA A 77 9.12 -1.56 15.76
N LYS A 78 9.37 -0.94 16.91
CA LYS A 78 8.68 -1.27 18.15
C LYS A 78 7.46 -0.39 18.40
N HIS A 79 7.57 0.86 18.00
CA HIS A 79 6.54 1.90 18.22
C HIS A 79 6.38 2.75 16.96
N PRO A 80 5.76 2.23 15.88
CA PRO A 80 5.56 2.98 14.64
C PRO A 80 4.93 4.35 14.92
N VAL A 81 5.58 5.43 14.46
CA VAL A 81 5.09 6.78 14.67
C VAL A 81 3.86 7.06 13.78
N ASP A 82 2.81 7.65 14.34
CA ASP A 82 1.66 8.06 13.54
C ASP A 82 1.96 9.37 12.79
N LEU A 83 2.27 9.23 11.52
CA LEU A 83 2.52 10.36 10.61
C LEU A 83 1.23 10.85 9.91
N GLY A 84 0.11 10.14 10.09
CA GLY A 84 -1.14 10.39 9.40
C GLY A 84 -1.12 9.99 7.92
N SER A 85 -2.06 10.52 7.14
CA SER A 85 -2.18 10.30 5.69
C SER A 85 -2.18 11.64 4.96
N ARG A 86 -1.02 12.29 4.86
CA ARG A 86 -0.86 13.62 4.26
C ARG A 86 -0.08 13.54 2.94
N CYS A 87 -0.16 14.58 2.12
CA CYS A 87 0.67 14.66 0.92
C CYS A 87 2.15 14.79 1.28
N THR A 88 3.03 14.44 0.34
CA THR A 88 4.49 14.37 0.52
C THR A 88 5.09 15.65 1.12
N VAL A 89 4.59 16.81 0.72
CA VAL A 89 5.10 18.10 1.21
C VAL A 89 4.93 18.23 2.73
N PHE A 90 3.74 17.95 3.23
CA PHE A 90 3.46 17.98 4.67
C PHE A 90 4.11 16.83 5.43
N MET A 91 4.30 15.69 4.76
CA MET A 91 4.95 14.54 5.36
C MET A 91 6.42 14.81 5.67
N ASN A 92 7.15 15.57 4.82
CA ASN A 92 8.52 15.97 5.08
C ASN A 92 8.67 16.69 6.43
N SER A 93 7.73 17.60 6.75
CA SER A 93 7.74 18.32 8.03
C SER A 93 7.53 17.37 9.20
N ARG A 94 6.60 16.41 9.07
CA ARG A 94 6.32 15.41 10.11
C ARG A 94 7.50 14.46 10.35
N VAL A 95 8.16 14.01 9.29
CA VAL A 95 9.35 13.16 9.40
C VAL A 95 10.48 13.93 10.10
N ARG A 96 10.73 15.18 9.71
CA ARG A 96 11.75 16.03 10.38
C ARG A 96 11.42 16.29 11.85
N GLU A 97 10.17 16.52 12.19
CA GLU A 97 9.71 16.65 13.56
C GLU A 97 9.96 15.38 14.36
N ALA A 98 9.60 14.22 13.82
CA ALA A 98 9.85 12.93 14.45
C ALA A 98 11.36 12.69 14.69
N GLN A 99 12.21 13.00 13.69
CA GLN A 99 13.67 12.93 13.82
C GLN A 99 14.21 13.84 14.93
N LYS A 100 13.75 15.10 14.99
CA LYS A 100 14.14 16.04 16.06
C LYS A 100 13.73 15.56 17.44
N ASN A 101 12.61 14.86 17.54
CA ASN A 101 12.10 14.29 18.79
C ASN A 101 12.76 12.93 19.13
N GLY A 102 13.79 12.50 18.38
CA GLY A 102 14.55 11.30 18.66
C GLY A 102 13.82 9.99 18.33
N VAL A 103 12.76 10.05 17.49
CA VAL A 103 12.08 8.84 17.01
C VAL A 103 13.04 8.02 16.16
N SER A 104 13.07 6.70 16.37
CA SER A 104 13.96 5.81 15.64
C SER A 104 13.65 5.78 14.14
N VAL A 105 14.68 5.54 13.32
CA VAL A 105 14.49 5.38 11.86
C VAL A 105 13.53 4.22 11.57
N ALA A 106 13.57 3.15 12.35
CA ALA A 106 12.65 2.02 12.23
C ALA A 106 11.18 2.46 12.43
N ASP A 107 10.91 3.22 13.49
CA ASP A 107 9.55 3.68 13.81
C ASP A 107 9.04 4.71 12.79
N ILE A 108 9.93 5.55 12.23
CA ILE A 108 9.61 6.47 11.13
C ILE A 108 9.29 5.69 9.85
N SER A 109 10.12 4.71 9.49
CA SER A 109 9.95 3.89 8.29
C SER A 109 8.64 3.09 8.34
N ALA A 110 8.32 2.51 9.49
CA ALA A 110 7.03 1.84 9.70
C ALA A 110 5.87 2.84 9.61
N GLY A 111 5.99 4.01 10.24
CA GLY A 111 4.98 5.07 10.16
C GLY A 111 4.70 5.53 8.73
N LEU A 112 5.73 5.62 7.87
CA LEU A 112 5.58 5.92 6.44
C LEU A 112 4.84 4.80 5.70
N SER A 113 5.15 3.53 6.00
CA SER A 113 4.45 2.38 5.42
C SER A 113 2.96 2.37 5.79
N TYR A 114 2.63 2.65 7.05
CA TYR A 114 1.24 2.86 7.49
C TYR A 114 0.58 4.05 6.78
N SER A 115 1.31 5.14 6.56
CA SER A 115 0.79 6.34 5.91
C SER A 115 0.35 6.06 4.47
N VAL A 116 1.12 5.28 3.70
CA VAL A 116 0.75 4.84 2.34
C VAL A 116 -0.58 4.10 2.38
N ILE A 117 -0.70 3.10 3.26
CA ILE A 117 -1.93 2.30 3.36
C ILE A 117 -3.11 3.12 3.88
N LYS A 118 -2.92 3.96 4.90
CA LYS A 118 -3.97 4.87 5.38
C LYS A 118 -4.46 5.81 4.26
N ASN A 119 -3.55 6.32 3.43
CA ASN A 119 -3.91 7.14 2.28
C ASN A 119 -4.73 6.34 1.27
N ALA A 120 -4.30 5.13 0.93
CA ALA A 120 -5.02 4.23 0.05
C ALA A 120 -6.45 3.97 0.56
N LEU A 121 -6.58 3.48 1.79
CA LEU A 121 -7.86 3.05 2.35
C LEU A 121 -8.82 4.22 2.60
N TYR A 122 -8.33 5.31 3.20
CA TYR A 122 -9.21 6.35 3.72
C TYR A 122 -9.33 7.59 2.83
N LYS A 123 -8.34 7.88 1.97
CA LYS A 123 -8.38 9.03 1.05
C LYS A 123 -8.87 8.66 -0.34
N VAL A 124 -8.36 7.56 -0.89
CA VAL A 124 -8.68 7.13 -2.25
C VAL A 124 -9.93 6.25 -2.25
N ILE A 125 -9.90 5.14 -1.54
CA ILE A 125 -11.04 4.20 -1.48
C ILE A 125 -12.17 4.76 -0.61
N ARG A 126 -11.86 5.66 0.32
CA ARG A 126 -12.81 6.33 1.23
C ARG A 126 -13.60 5.37 2.12
N LEU A 127 -12.92 4.34 2.61
CA LEU A 127 -13.53 3.40 3.54
C LEU A 127 -13.91 4.10 4.86
N LYS A 128 -15.03 3.72 5.42
CA LYS A 128 -15.42 4.11 6.79
C LYS A 128 -14.69 3.27 7.83
N LYS A 129 -14.51 1.99 7.53
CA LYS A 129 -13.76 1.03 8.35
C LYS A 129 -12.86 0.20 7.44
N ALA A 130 -11.71 -0.24 7.93
CA ALA A 130 -10.80 -1.10 7.18
C ALA A 130 -11.47 -2.42 6.73
N SER A 131 -12.38 -2.95 7.56
CA SER A 131 -13.17 -4.15 7.24
C SER A 131 -14.06 -4.01 5.99
N ASP A 132 -14.42 -2.77 5.60
CA ASP A 132 -15.26 -2.52 4.42
C ASP A 132 -14.52 -2.78 3.10
N LEU A 133 -13.23 -3.09 3.15
CA LEU A 133 -12.44 -3.46 1.96
C LEU A 133 -12.92 -4.79 1.33
N GLY A 134 -13.66 -5.60 2.06
CA GLY A 134 -14.09 -6.94 1.63
C GLY A 134 -13.25 -8.04 2.30
N GLU A 135 -13.68 -9.29 2.17
CA GLU A 135 -13.05 -10.43 2.89
C GLU A 135 -11.95 -11.11 2.07
N ARG A 136 -12.14 -11.23 0.77
CA ARG A 136 -11.27 -11.94 -0.16
C ARG A 136 -10.45 -10.94 -0.97
N VAL A 137 -9.33 -10.51 -0.39
CA VAL A 137 -8.50 -9.41 -0.92
C VAL A 137 -7.22 -9.97 -1.53
N VAL A 138 -6.98 -9.61 -2.79
CA VAL A 138 -5.68 -9.78 -3.46
C VAL A 138 -5.00 -8.42 -3.52
N VAL A 139 -3.73 -8.38 -3.12
CA VAL A 139 -2.89 -7.19 -3.27
C VAL A 139 -1.88 -7.41 -4.39
N GLN A 140 -1.65 -6.38 -5.18
CA GLN A 140 -0.73 -6.41 -6.31
C GLN A 140 -0.09 -5.03 -6.55
N GLY A 141 0.79 -4.94 -7.54
CA GLY A 141 1.62 -3.76 -7.77
C GLY A 141 2.98 -3.87 -7.07
N GLY A 142 3.99 -3.21 -7.64
CA GLY A 142 5.38 -3.31 -7.18
C GLY A 142 5.59 -2.84 -5.74
N THR A 143 4.73 -1.97 -5.23
CA THR A 143 4.81 -1.46 -3.85
C THR A 143 4.59 -2.57 -2.81
N PHE A 144 3.81 -3.60 -3.13
CA PHE A 144 3.57 -4.71 -2.21
C PHE A 144 4.74 -5.70 -2.10
N TYR A 145 5.80 -5.58 -2.89
CA TYR A 145 7.06 -6.27 -2.60
C TYR A 145 7.76 -5.73 -1.34
N ASN A 146 7.34 -4.55 -0.87
CA ASN A 146 7.75 -4.04 0.44
C ASN A 146 6.91 -4.71 1.53
N ASP A 147 7.54 -5.64 2.28
CA ASP A 147 6.86 -6.40 3.34
C ASP A 147 6.33 -5.53 4.48
N ALA A 148 6.92 -4.34 4.72
CA ALA A 148 6.41 -3.43 5.72
C ALA A 148 5.08 -2.79 5.29
N VAL A 149 4.88 -2.54 3.99
CA VAL A 149 3.60 -2.07 3.44
C VAL A 149 2.54 -3.15 3.53
N LEU A 150 2.89 -4.39 3.16
CA LEU A 150 2.00 -5.53 3.30
C LEU A 150 1.57 -5.71 4.75
N ARG A 151 2.53 -5.71 5.67
CA ARG A 151 2.28 -5.85 7.10
C ARG A 151 1.41 -4.73 7.66
N ALA A 152 1.64 -3.48 7.23
CA ALA A 152 0.81 -2.34 7.63
C ALA A 152 -0.65 -2.53 7.19
N LEU A 153 -0.89 -3.04 5.98
CA LEU A 153 -2.24 -3.34 5.50
C LEU A 153 -2.90 -4.43 6.34
N GLU A 154 -2.23 -5.55 6.55
CA GLU A 154 -2.75 -6.69 7.33
C GLU A 154 -3.10 -6.30 8.76
N LEU A 155 -2.25 -5.49 9.41
CA LEU A 155 -2.52 -5.00 10.76
C LEU A 155 -3.71 -4.04 10.82
N LEU A 156 -3.90 -3.19 9.80
CA LEU A 156 -5.06 -2.30 9.71
C LEU A 156 -6.36 -3.06 9.42
N LEU A 157 -6.28 -4.14 8.63
CA LEU A 157 -7.42 -5.00 8.32
C LEU A 157 -7.72 -6.01 9.45
N GLY A 158 -6.76 -6.31 10.32
CA GLY A 158 -6.82 -7.34 11.34
C GLY A 158 -6.81 -8.78 10.77
N ARG A 159 -6.28 -8.96 9.55
CA ARG A 159 -6.19 -10.26 8.84
C ARG A 159 -5.12 -10.25 7.77
N GLU A 160 -4.73 -11.44 7.34
CA GLU A 160 -3.86 -11.62 6.18
C GLU A 160 -4.61 -11.35 4.85
N VAL A 161 -3.84 -10.98 3.83
CA VAL A 161 -4.30 -10.81 2.45
C VAL A 161 -3.46 -11.66 1.51
N ILE A 162 -3.95 -11.93 0.31
CA ILE A 162 -3.21 -12.69 -0.69
C ILE A 162 -2.31 -11.74 -1.49
N ARG A 163 -1.00 -11.95 -1.38
CA ARG A 163 0.00 -11.31 -2.24
C ARG A 163 0.65 -12.38 -3.10
N PRO A 164 0.35 -12.45 -4.40
CA PRO A 164 1.04 -13.34 -5.33
C PRO A 164 2.54 -13.02 -5.43
N ASP A 165 3.37 -14.03 -5.68
CA ASP A 165 4.83 -13.83 -5.88
C ASP A 165 5.13 -12.92 -7.07
N VAL A 166 4.23 -12.90 -8.05
CA VAL A 166 4.30 -12.04 -9.24
C VAL A 166 3.50 -10.74 -9.10
N ALA A 167 3.31 -10.24 -7.88
CA ALA A 167 2.44 -9.10 -7.57
C ALA A 167 2.70 -7.87 -8.45
N GLY A 168 3.95 -7.60 -8.85
CA GLY A 168 4.30 -6.49 -9.74
C GLY A 168 4.05 -6.74 -11.23
N LEU A 169 3.65 -7.96 -11.63
CA LEU A 169 3.47 -8.39 -13.02
C LEU A 169 2.06 -8.94 -13.29
N MET A 170 1.13 -8.74 -12.38
CA MET A 170 -0.22 -9.33 -12.45
C MET A 170 -0.99 -8.99 -13.72
N GLY A 171 -0.77 -7.81 -14.30
CA GLY A 171 -1.39 -7.42 -15.57
C GLY A 171 -0.79 -8.11 -16.80
N ALA A 172 0.38 -8.74 -16.66
CA ALA A 172 1.05 -9.51 -17.72
C ALA A 172 0.91 -11.04 -17.55
N TYR A 173 0.38 -11.48 -16.42
CA TYR A 173 0.11 -12.87 -16.09
C TYR A 173 -1.22 -13.31 -16.68
#